data_3637a53cbdc0b40e9905a5dbc83be299
#
_entry.id   3637a53cbdc0b40e9905a5dbc83be299
#
_cell.length_a   1.000
_cell.length_b   1.000
_cell.length_c   1.000
_cell.angle_alpha   90.00
_cell.angle_beta   90.00
_cell.angle_gamma   90.00
#
_symmetry.space_group_name_H-M   'P 1'
#
loop_
_entity.id
_entity.type
_entity.pdbx_description
1 polymer ?
#
loop_
_entity_poly.entity_id
_entity_poly.type
_entity_poly.pdbx_seq_one_letter_code
_entity_poly.pdbx_strand_id
1 'polypeptide(L)'
;MKLYLIRHGQTMANKTYTYCGVTDMLLTGEGIDQLKAKKKAGGYQDTEGLDVITSGLTRTEQTLSILFGNVPHRADRAFSEMDFGEFEGYSYDQLKDREDYQAWINGDHMANRCPGGESGNMMKERVLAGLKKVLDKGRDTLIVCHGGVIAMVFEYYFPNTGLNWYEIQPSNGEGFLFEFENGKAVSWERIPRKI
;
A
#
# COMPACT_ATOMS: atom_id res chain seq x y z
N MET A 1 13.64 15.54 -0.60
CA MET A 1 12.55 14.92 -1.40
C MET A 1 11.52 14.34 -0.46
N LYS A 2 10.24 14.54 -0.76
CA LYS A 2 9.11 14.00 0.02
C LYS A 2 8.45 12.86 -0.75
N LEU A 3 8.18 11.75 -0.08
CA LEU A 3 7.47 10.62 -0.62
C LEU A 3 6.21 10.36 0.21
N TYR A 4 5.04 10.54 -0.39
CA TYR A 4 3.75 10.27 0.21
C TYR A 4 3.27 8.91 -0.26
N LEU A 5 3.02 7.98 0.67
CA LEU A 5 2.40 6.69 0.37
C LEU A 5 1.02 6.65 1.03
N ILE A 6 -0.04 6.42 0.24
CA ILE A 6 -1.41 6.35 0.73
C ILE A 6 -2.02 5.01 0.36
N ARG A 7 -2.61 4.33 1.36
CA ARG A 7 -3.36 3.10 1.17
C ARG A 7 -4.71 3.40 0.51
N HIS A 8 -5.12 2.57 -0.45
CA HIS A 8 -6.44 2.66 -1.06
C HIS A 8 -7.59 2.60 -0.03
N GLY A 9 -8.77 3.09 -0.42
CA GLY A 9 -9.99 3.02 0.39
C GLY A 9 -10.49 1.58 0.59
N GLN A 10 -11.49 1.40 1.44
CA GLN A 10 -12.05 0.10 1.78
C GLN A 10 -12.66 -0.60 0.55
N THR A 11 -12.27 -1.87 0.33
CA THR A 11 -12.88 -2.81 -0.62
C THR A 11 -13.71 -3.86 0.12
N MET A 12 -14.43 -4.71 -0.63
CA MET A 12 -15.14 -5.84 -0.03
C MET A 12 -14.15 -6.79 0.67
N ALA A 13 -12.98 -7.04 0.10
CA ALA A 13 -11.97 -7.87 0.72
C ALA A 13 -11.52 -7.35 2.09
N ASN A 14 -11.38 -6.02 2.25
CA ASN A 14 -11.10 -5.44 3.57
C ASN A 14 -12.23 -5.68 4.56
N LYS A 15 -13.49 -5.60 4.11
CA LYS A 15 -14.68 -5.79 4.94
C LYS A 15 -14.87 -7.24 5.36
N THR A 16 -14.52 -8.19 4.51
CA THR A 16 -14.66 -9.63 4.75
C THR A 16 -13.38 -10.30 5.23
N TYR A 17 -12.30 -9.53 5.42
CA TYR A 17 -10.99 -10.04 5.84
C TYR A 17 -10.45 -11.15 4.93
N THR A 18 -10.64 -11.00 3.61
CA THR A 18 -10.12 -11.95 2.62
C THR A 18 -8.81 -11.43 2.00
N TYR A 19 -7.94 -12.35 1.62
CA TYR A 19 -6.72 -12.01 0.88
C TYR A 19 -7.08 -11.39 -0.46
N CYS A 20 -6.45 -10.28 -0.79
CA CYS A 20 -6.68 -9.54 -2.02
C CYS A 20 -5.40 -8.79 -2.40
N GLY A 21 -4.64 -9.35 -3.28
CA GLY A 21 -3.41 -8.77 -3.81
C GLY A 21 -3.63 -8.14 -5.17
N VAL A 22 -3.45 -8.93 -6.23
CA VAL A 22 -3.54 -8.48 -7.62
C VAL A 22 -4.95 -8.53 -8.20
N THR A 23 -5.87 -9.25 -7.56
CA THR A 23 -7.28 -9.23 -7.94
C THR A 23 -7.81 -7.81 -7.92
N ASP A 24 -8.38 -7.36 -9.03
CA ASP A 24 -8.91 -6.00 -9.15
C ASP A 24 -10.32 -5.92 -8.55
N MET A 25 -10.50 -4.98 -7.63
CA MET A 25 -11.75 -4.75 -6.91
C MET A 25 -12.06 -3.26 -6.84
N LEU A 26 -13.34 -2.94 -6.86
CA LEU A 26 -13.86 -1.61 -6.59
C LEU A 26 -13.86 -1.30 -5.08
N LEU A 27 -13.86 -0.03 -4.75
CA LEU A 27 -14.17 0.43 -3.40
C LEU A 27 -15.63 0.10 -3.06
N THR A 28 -15.90 -0.17 -1.77
CA THR A 28 -17.28 -0.26 -1.27
C THR A 28 -17.92 1.14 -1.21
N GLY A 29 -19.26 1.22 -1.21
CA GLY A 29 -19.95 2.49 -0.97
C GLY A 29 -19.52 3.13 0.36
N GLU A 30 -19.40 2.33 1.41
CA GLU A 30 -18.86 2.77 2.71
C GLU A 30 -17.43 3.30 2.60
N GLY A 31 -16.55 2.61 1.85
CA GLY A 31 -15.17 3.06 1.62
C GLY A 31 -15.10 4.40 0.88
N ILE A 32 -15.98 4.61 -0.10
CA ILE A 32 -16.12 5.88 -0.80
C ILE A 32 -16.52 7.00 0.18
N ASP A 33 -17.51 6.75 1.04
CA ASP A 33 -17.99 7.75 2.00
C ASP A 33 -16.94 8.05 3.08
N GLN A 34 -16.19 7.04 3.53
CA GLN A 34 -15.06 7.22 4.45
C GLN A 34 -13.96 8.10 3.83
N LEU A 35 -13.60 7.88 2.57
CA LEU A 35 -12.60 8.71 1.87
C LEU A 35 -13.08 10.16 1.71
N LYS A 36 -14.35 10.38 1.35
CA LYS A 36 -14.94 11.72 1.26
C LYS A 36 -14.91 12.44 2.62
N ALA A 37 -15.23 11.73 3.70
CA ALA A 37 -15.17 12.26 5.05
C ALA A 37 -13.74 12.65 5.45
N LYS A 38 -12.76 11.78 5.17
CA LYS A 38 -11.33 12.07 5.41
C LYS A 38 -10.85 13.27 4.59
N LYS A 39 -11.21 13.36 3.31
CA LYS A 39 -10.91 14.53 2.47
C LYS A 39 -11.47 15.82 3.07
N LYS A 40 -12.74 15.80 3.52
CA LYS A 40 -13.40 16.95 4.15
C LYS A 40 -12.72 17.35 5.46
N ALA A 41 -12.24 16.40 6.24
CA ALA A 41 -11.48 16.66 7.47
C ALA A 41 -10.13 17.32 7.20
N GLY A 42 -9.59 17.18 5.98
CA GLY A 42 -8.32 17.79 5.58
C GLY A 42 -7.09 17.00 6.00
N GLY A 43 -5.94 17.64 6.00
CA GLY A 43 -4.66 17.05 6.43
C GLY A 43 -3.91 16.28 5.35
N TYR A 44 -4.44 16.22 4.11
CA TYR A 44 -3.70 15.75 2.95
C TYR A 44 -2.92 16.89 2.30
N GLN A 45 -1.81 16.54 1.65
CA GLN A 45 -0.99 17.46 0.88
C GLN A 45 -1.69 17.92 -0.41
N ASP A 46 -1.29 19.05 -0.96
CA ASP A 46 -1.56 19.42 -2.34
C ASP A 46 -0.78 18.49 -3.28
N THR A 47 -1.30 18.28 -4.48
CA THR A 47 -0.66 17.48 -5.53
C THR A 47 0.04 18.31 -6.59
N GLU A 48 -0.02 19.64 -6.51
CA GLU A 48 0.66 20.53 -7.42
C GLU A 48 2.18 20.30 -7.39
N GLY A 49 2.78 20.05 -8.53
CA GLY A 49 4.21 19.79 -8.67
C GLY A 49 4.69 18.40 -8.28
N LEU A 50 3.81 17.53 -7.76
CA LEU A 50 4.16 16.14 -7.43
C LEU A 50 4.20 15.23 -8.67
N ASP A 51 5.10 14.24 -8.67
CA ASP A 51 4.95 13.04 -9.52
C ASP A 51 3.91 12.13 -8.87
N VAL A 52 2.76 11.91 -9.54
CA VAL A 52 1.65 11.13 -8.97
C VAL A 52 1.59 9.76 -9.61
N ILE A 53 1.54 8.72 -8.78
CA ILE A 53 1.58 7.31 -9.19
C ILE A 53 0.45 6.55 -8.49
N THR A 54 -0.13 5.58 -9.21
CA THR A 54 -1.00 4.56 -8.63
C THR A 54 -0.40 3.17 -8.90
N SER A 55 -0.91 2.12 -8.26
CA SER A 55 -0.56 0.75 -8.64
C SER A 55 -1.22 0.31 -9.95
N GLY A 56 -2.17 1.07 -10.49
CA GLY A 56 -2.98 0.74 -11.66
C GLY A 56 -4.19 -0.16 -11.37
N LEU A 57 -4.40 -0.56 -10.09
CA LEU A 57 -5.59 -1.29 -9.70
C LEU A 57 -6.74 -0.30 -9.42
N THR A 58 -7.96 -0.67 -9.81
CA THR A 58 -9.14 0.20 -9.77
C THR A 58 -9.36 0.86 -8.41
N ARG A 59 -9.15 0.15 -7.30
CA ARG A 59 -9.25 0.69 -5.95
C ARG A 59 -8.27 1.83 -5.66
N THR A 60 -7.07 1.82 -6.28
CA THR A 60 -6.10 2.92 -6.14
C THR A 60 -6.45 4.11 -7.00
N GLU A 61 -6.95 3.88 -8.21
CA GLU A 61 -7.46 4.91 -9.12
C GLU A 61 -8.66 5.66 -8.52
N GLN A 62 -9.64 4.92 -8.00
CA GLN A 62 -10.79 5.49 -7.32
C GLN A 62 -10.39 6.30 -6.09
N THR A 63 -9.42 5.79 -5.31
CA THR A 63 -8.92 6.50 -4.12
C THR A 63 -8.25 7.81 -4.50
N LEU A 64 -7.37 7.79 -5.51
CA LEU A 64 -6.73 9.00 -6.03
C LEU A 64 -7.77 10.03 -6.44
N SER A 65 -8.73 9.63 -7.28
CA SER A 65 -9.79 10.52 -7.78
C SER A 65 -10.64 11.12 -6.66
N ILE A 66 -11.01 10.33 -5.64
CA ILE A 66 -11.82 10.82 -4.51
C ILE A 66 -11.04 11.80 -3.64
N LEU A 67 -9.79 11.48 -3.27
CA LEU A 67 -9.00 12.32 -2.37
C LEU A 67 -8.49 13.58 -3.06
N PHE A 68 -8.00 13.47 -4.28
CA PHE A 68 -7.23 14.53 -4.96
C PHE A 68 -7.89 15.06 -6.23
N GLY A 69 -8.95 14.41 -6.73
CA GLY A 69 -9.62 14.82 -7.96
C GLY A 69 -8.94 14.25 -9.21
N ASN A 70 -9.19 14.90 -10.35
CA ASN A 70 -8.61 14.48 -11.63
C ASN A 70 -7.20 15.09 -11.79
N VAL A 71 -6.21 14.43 -11.22
CA VAL A 71 -4.79 14.85 -11.32
C VAL A 71 -4.06 14.00 -12.36
N PRO A 72 -3.15 14.59 -13.16
CA PRO A 72 -2.28 13.81 -14.04
C PRO A 72 -1.44 12.82 -13.24
N HIS A 73 -1.50 11.55 -13.62
CA HIS A 73 -0.77 10.48 -12.93
C HIS A 73 -0.41 9.36 -13.91
N ARG A 74 0.39 8.42 -13.45
CA ARG A 74 0.73 7.19 -14.16
C ARG A 74 0.54 5.97 -13.26
N ALA A 75 0.25 4.84 -13.90
CA ALA A 75 0.25 3.56 -13.21
C ALA A 75 1.64 2.93 -13.20
N ASP A 76 2.01 2.31 -12.06
CA ASP A 76 3.25 1.52 -11.95
C ASP A 76 2.97 0.28 -11.07
N ARG A 77 2.96 -0.89 -11.72
CA ARG A 77 2.70 -2.16 -11.06
C ARG A 77 3.78 -2.57 -10.05
N ALA A 78 4.92 -1.89 -10.02
CA ALA A 78 5.89 -2.05 -8.96
C ALA A 78 5.29 -1.79 -7.57
N PHE A 79 4.21 -1.02 -7.49
CA PHE A 79 3.51 -0.68 -6.24
C PHE A 79 2.19 -1.44 -6.05
N SER A 80 1.95 -2.53 -6.79
CA SER A 80 0.83 -3.44 -6.54
C SER A 80 1.02 -4.20 -5.23
N GLU A 81 -0.11 -4.63 -4.61
CA GLU A 81 -0.07 -5.47 -3.41
C GLU A 81 0.60 -6.82 -3.74
N MET A 82 0.98 -7.56 -2.72
CA MET A 82 1.47 -8.92 -2.86
C MET A 82 0.46 -9.78 -3.62
N ASP A 83 0.94 -10.51 -4.60
CA ASP A 83 0.14 -11.53 -5.29
C ASP A 83 -0.02 -12.74 -4.35
N PHE A 84 -1.22 -12.91 -3.79
CA PHE A 84 -1.51 -14.03 -2.91
C PHE A 84 -1.92 -15.30 -3.69
N GLY A 85 -1.95 -15.26 -5.02
CA GLY A 85 -2.23 -16.41 -5.88
C GLY A 85 -3.53 -17.11 -5.51
N GLU A 86 -3.46 -18.42 -5.23
CA GLU A 86 -4.62 -19.24 -4.90
C GLU A 86 -5.28 -18.93 -3.56
N PHE A 87 -4.69 -18.07 -2.73
CA PHE A 87 -5.29 -17.62 -1.49
C PHE A 87 -6.20 -16.39 -1.68
N GLU A 88 -6.17 -15.74 -2.84
CA GLU A 88 -7.01 -14.57 -3.09
C GLU A 88 -8.51 -14.91 -3.06
N GLY A 89 -9.29 -14.04 -2.43
CA GLY A 89 -10.74 -14.22 -2.25
C GLY A 89 -11.13 -15.06 -1.04
N TYR A 90 -10.19 -15.74 -0.38
CA TYR A 90 -10.45 -16.54 0.81
C TYR A 90 -10.01 -15.80 2.09
N SER A 91 -10.73 -16.04 3.19
CA SER A 91 -10.36 -15.58 4.52
C SER A 91 -9.43 -16.59 5.23
N TYR A 92 -8.82 -16.16 6.34
CA TYR A 92 -8.07 -17.06 7.22
C TYR A 92 -8.89 -18.30 7.61
N ASP A 93 -10.14 -18.11 8.01
CA ASP A 93 -11.00 -19.22 8.44
C ASP A 93 -11.27 -20.26 7.34
N GLN A 94 -11.29 -19.82 6.08
CA GLN A 94 -11.46 -20.71 4.93
C GLN A 94 -10.17 -21.42 4.53
N LEU A 95 -9.01 -20.85 4.85
CA LEU A 95 -7.70 -21.39 4.46
C LEU A 95 -7.00 -22.16 5.58
N LYS A 96 -7.34 -21.91 6.85
CA LYS A 96 -6.58 -22.38 8.01
C LYS A 96 -6.35 -23.90 8.09
N ASP A 97 -7.22 -24.70 7.47
CA ASP A 97 -7.11 -26.16 7.46
C ASP A 97 -6.42 -26.72 6.17
N ARG A 98 -5.98 -25.82 5.23
CA ARG A 98 -5.23 -26.21 4.04
C ARG A 98 -3.76 -26.40 4.40
N GLU A 99 -3.16 -27.50 3.97
CA GLU A 99 -1.75 -27.82 4.25
C GLU A 99 -0.78 -26.80 3.63
N ASP A 100 -1.04 -26.36 2.39
CA ASP A 100 -0.23 -25.37 1.71
C ASP A 100 -0.29 -23.97 2.37
N TYR A 101 -1.47 -23.61 2.88
CA TYR A 101 -1.63 -22.36 3.62
C TYR A 101 -0.93 -22.42 4.99
N GLN A 102 -1.02 -23.56 5.69
CA GLN A 102 -0.31 -23.76 6.95
C GLN A 102 1.21 -23.75 6.76
N ALA A 103 1.70 -24.35 5.68
CA ALA A 103 3.12 -24.29 5.33
C ALA A 103 3.59 -22.86 5.04
N TRP A 104 2.74 -22.04 4.42
CA TRP A 104 3.05 -20.65 4.10
C TRP A 104 3.00 -19.77 5.36
N ILE A 105 1.93 -19.81 6.17
CA ILE A 105 1.72 -18.87 7.28
C ILE A 105 2.60 -19.18 8.50
N ASN A 106 2.91 -20.46 8.76
CA ASN A 106 3.78 -20.88 9.86
C ASN A 106 5.26 -20.99 9.46
N GLY A 107 5.55 -20.91 8.17
CA GLY A 107 6.91 -20.94 7.64
C GLY A 107 7.49 -19.53 7.47
N ASP A 108 8.58 -19.46 6.76
CA ASP A 108 9.16 -18.17 6.35
C ASP A 108 8.41 -17.62 5.14
N HIS A 109 7.32 -16.86 5.37
CA HIS A 109 6.53 -16.23 4.31
C HIS A 109 7.30 -15.17 3.50
N MET A 110 8.45 -14.73 3.99
CA MET A 110 9.36 -13.91 3.18
C MET A 110 10.04 -14.75 2.09
N ALA A 111 10.39 -15.99 2.37
CA ALA A 111 10.99 -16.90 1.39
C ALA A 111 9.93 -17.75 0.66
N ASN A 112 8.91 -18.24 1.37
CA ASN A 112 7.89 -19.12 0.82
C ASN A 112 6.89 -18.36 -0.04
N ARG A 113 6.65 -18.88 -1.25
CA ARG A 113 5.65 -18.31 -2.17
C ARG A 113 4.24 -18.78 -1.80
N CYS A 114 3.27 -17.89 -1.96
CA CYS A 114 1.88 -18.31 -2.11
C CYS A 114 1.74 -19.19 -3.37
N PRO A 115 0.97 -20.28 -3.34
CA PRO A 115 0.71 -21.07 -4.53
C PRO A 115 0.17 -20.18 -5.67
N GLY A 116 0.84 -20.20 -6.83
CA GLY A 116 0.52 -19.33 -7.96
C GLY A 116 0.82 -17.83 -7.80
N GLY A 117 1.36 -17.40 -6.64
CA GLY A 117 1.58 -15.99 -6.32
C GLY A 117 3.04 -15.62 -6.03
N GLU A 118 3.26 -14.62 -5.20
CA GLU A 118 4.56 -14.09 -4.77
C GLU A 118 4.97 -14.60 -3.38
N SER A 119 6.26 -14.48 -3.06
CA SER A 119 6.78 -14.47 -1.70
C SER A 119 6.99 -13.03 -1.24
N GLY A 120 7.15 -12.81 0.07
CA GLY A 120 7.50 -11.50 0.61
C GLY A 120 8.77 -10.91 -0.01
N ASN A 121 9.81 -11.74 -0.27
CA ASN A 121 11.04 -11.28 -0.91
C ASN A 121 10.80 -10.83 -2.36
N MET A 122 9.99 -11.54 -3.15
CA MET A 122 9.65 -11.13 -4.51
C MET A 122 8.94 -9.78 -4.52
N MET A 123 7.95 -9.59 -3.65
CA MET A 123 7.28 -8.31 -3.47
C MET A 123 8.28 -7.21 -3.07
N LYS A 124 9.14 -7.48 -2.09
CA LYS A 124 10.16 -6.53 -1.61
C LYS A 124 11.09 -6.07 -2.74
N GLU A 125 11.62 -7.01 -3.50
CA GLU A 125 12.50 -6.70 -4.65
C GLU A 125 11.81 -5.81 -5.67
N ARG A 126 10.57 -6.13 -6.04
CA ARG A 126 9.76 -5.37 -6.99
C ARG A 126 9.47 -3.95 -6.48
N VAL A 127 9.04 -3.83 -5.23
CA VAL A 127 8.71 -2.53 -4.61
C VAL A 127 9.95 -1.65 -4.50
N LEU A 128 11.08 -2.20 -4.01
CA LEU A 128 12.32 -1.42 -3.85
C LEU A 128 12.94 -1.03 -5.20
N ALA A 129 12.82 -1.88 -6.22
CA ALA A 129 13.26 -1.53 -7.57
C ALA A 129 12.42 -0.39 -8.17
N GLY A 130 11.10 -0.39 -7.96
CA GLY A 130 10.21 0.70 -8.34
C GLY A 130 10.54 1.99 -7.57
N LEU A 131 10.73 1.87 -6.26
CA LEU A 131 11.03 2.99 -5.39
C LEU A 131 12.38 3.64 -5.72
N LYS A 132 13.40 2.83 -6.05
CA LYS A 132 14.69 3.37 -6.52
C LYS A 132 14.51 4.28 -7.74
N LYS A 133 13.71 3.88 -8.73
CA LYS A 133 13.42 4.70 -9.91
C LYS A 133 12.71 6.02 -9.57
N VAL A 134 11.88 6.02 -8.52
CA VAL A 134 11.22 7.23 -8.01
C VAL A 134 12.24 8.14 -7.33
N LEU A 135 13.05 7.60 -6.43
CA LEU A 135 14.08 8.37 -5.70
C LEU A 135 15.16 8.94 -6.62
N ASP A 136 15.58 8.20 -7.66
CA ASP A 136 16.56 8.64 -8.65
C ASP A 136 16.11 9.90 -9.42
N LYS A 137 14.79 10.14 -9.52
CA LYS A 137 14.23 11.36 -10.13
C LYS A 137 14.34 12.60 -9.24
N GLY A 138 14.48 12.43 -7.93
CA GLY A 138 14.62 13.50 -6.96
C GLY A 138 13.41 14.44 -6.83
N ARG A 139 12.22 14.01 -7.31
CA ARG A 139 10.98 14.81 -7.28
C ARG A 139 10.07 14.35 -6.15
N ASP A 140 9.43 15.30 -5.48
CA ASP A 140 8.39 14.99 -4.51
C ASP A 140 7.29 14.15 -5.19
N THR A 141 6.90 13.04 -4.57
CA THR A 141 6.08 12.02 -5.21
C THR A 141 4.95 11.57 -4.29
N LEU A 142 3.76 11.41 -4.85
CA LEU A 142 2.61 10.76 -4.23
C LEU A 142 2.37 9.40 -4.89
N ILE A 143 2.28 8.34 -4.09
CA ILE A 143 1.93 6.99 -4.55
C ILE A 143 0.68 6.52 -3.81
N VAL A 144 -0.40 6.25 -4.54
CA VAL A 144 -1.58 5.56 -3.98
C VAL A 144 -1.42 4.08 -4.24
N CYS A 145 -1.28 3.31 -3.16
CA CYS A 145 -0.92 1.89 -3.21
C CYS A 145 -1.64 1.07 -2.12
N HIS A 146 -0.97 0.13 -1.46
CA HIS A 146 -1.57 -0.90 -0.62
C HIS A 146 -0.89 -0.98 0.75
N GLY A 147 -1.57 -1.65 1.69
CA GLY A 147 -1.11 -1.77 3.06
C GLY A 147 0.24 -2.49 3.19
N GLY A 148 0.40 -3.63 2.50
CA GLY A 148 1.63 -4.39 2.53
C GLY A 148 2.81 -3.65 1.87
N VAL A 149 2.57 -2.93 0.77
CA VAL A 149 3.59 -2.08 0.11
C VAL A 149 4.09 -1.01 1.07
N ILE A 150 3.17 -0.31 1.75
CA ILE A 150 3.53 0.76 2.70
C ILE A 150 4.31 0.20 3.88
N ALA A 151 3.85 -0.92 4.46
CA ALA A 151 4.54 -1.56 5.58
C ALA A 151 5.95 -2.03 5.18
N MET A 152 6.11 -2.60 3.98
CA MET A 152 7.39 -3.03 3.45
C MET A 152 8.38 -1.86 3.29
N VAL A 153 7.92 -0.73 2.74
CA VAL A 153 8.74 0.48 2.58
C VAL A 153 9.11 1.06 3.95
N PHE A 154 8.14 1.11 4.85
CA PHE A 154 8.35 1.63 6.20
C PHE A 154 9.42 0.81 6.94
N GLU A 155 9.26 -0.52 6.99
CA GLU A 155 10.19 -1.42 7.68
C GLU A 155 11.59 -1.39 7.06
N TYR A 156 11.68 -1.23 5.74
CA TYR A 156 12.97 -1.14 5.05
C TYR A 156 13.76 0.11 5.46
N TYR A 157 13.12 1.25 5.61
CA TYR A 157 13.80 2.51 5.96
C TYR A 157 13.87 2.78 7.46
N PHE A 158 12.94 2.24 8.23
CA PHE A 158 12.82 2.47 9.68
C PHE A 158 12.62 1.16 10.45
N PRO A 159 13.57 0.20 10.39
CA PRO A 159 13.39 -1.15 10.93
C PRO A 159 13.34 -1.21 12.47
N ASN A 160 13.78 -0.17 13.18
CA ASN A 160 13.96 -0.19 14.63
C ASN A 160 12.96 0.72 15.38
N THR A 161 11.75 0.90 14.85
CA THR A 161 10.74 1.74 15.50
C THR A 161 10.03 1.07 16.68
N GLY A 162 10.15 -0.25 16.82
CA GLY A 162 9.40 -1.04 17.79
C GLY A 162 7.96 -1.32 17.39
N LEU A 163 7.49 -0.80 16.26
CA LEU A 163 6.16 -1.08 15.72
C LEU A 163 6.13 -2.44 15.03
N ASN A 164 5.06 -3.20 15.25
CA ASN A 164 4.86 -4.45 14.53
C ASN A 164 4.21 -4.19 13.15
N TRP A 165 4.18 -5.22 12.29
CA TRP A 165 3.67 -5.15 10.93
C TRP A 165 2.23 -4.58 10.83
N TYR A 166 1.36 -4.94 11.77
CA TYR A 166 -0.04 -4.47 11.77
C TYR A 166 -0.16 -3.01 12.22
N GLU A 167 0.71 -2.55 13.13
CA GLU A 167 0.77 -1.15 13.56
C GLU A 167 1.35 -0.23 12.49
N ILE A 168 2.23 -0.77 11.64
CA ILE A 168 2.79 -0.04 10.49
C ILE A 168 1.76 0.11 9.37
N GLN A 169 0.89 -0.90 9.15
CA GLN A 169 -0.13 -0.79 8.10
C GLN A 169 -1.12 0.33 8.41
N PRO A 170 -1.23 1.36 7.54
CA PRO A 170 -2.20 2.43 7.76
C PRO A 170 -3.63 1.95 7.52
N SER A 171 -4.62 2.64 8.09
CA SER A 171 -6.03 2.45 7.75
C SER A 171 -6.31 2.86 6.29
N ASN A 172 -7.42 2.39 5.74
CA ASN A 172 -7.84 2.74 4.37
C ASN A 172 -7.92 4.27 4.20
N GLY A 173 -7.32 4.79 3.14
CA GLY A 173 -7.21 6.23 2.85
C GLY A 173 -6.13 6.95 3.66
N GLU A 174 -5.42 6.27 4.55
CA GLU A 174 -4.31 6.84 5.33
C GLU A 174 -2.96 6.36 4.79
N GLY A 175 -1.89 6.93 5.33
CA GLY A 175 -0.55 6.56 4.89
C GLY A 175 0.56 7.24 5.67
N PHE A 176 1.68 7.40 5.00
CA PHE A 176 2.86 8.06 5.56
C PHE A 176 3.48 9.04 4.56
N LEU A 177 4.01 10.12 5.09
CA LEU A 177 5.04 10.93 4.45
C LEU A 177 6.40 10.45 4.93
N PHE A 178 7.31 10.19 3.99
CA PHE A 178 8.73 9.96 4.24
C PHE A 178 9.52 11.12 3.67
N GLU A 179 10.48 11.63 4.43
CA GLU A 179 11.41 12.65 3.96
C GLU A 179 12.78 12.03 3.67
N PHE A 180 13.35 12.42 2.55
CA PHE A 180 14.65 11.95 2.09
C PHE A 180 15.61 13.10 1.91
N GLU A 181 16.81 12.96 2.47
CA GLU A 181 17.96 13.86 2.29
C GLU A 181 19.14 13.05 1.75
N ASN A 182 19.71 13.50 0.63
CA ASN A 182 20.85 12.82 -0.01
C ASN A 182 20.61 11.29 -0.22
N GLY A 183 19.39 10.92 -0.58
CA GLY A 183 18.99 9.53 -0.83
C GLY A 183 18.75 8.67 0.41
N LYS A 184 18.85 9.25 1.61
CA LYS A 184 18.56 8.55 2.88
C LYS A 184 17.24 9.03 3.46
N ALA A 185 16.41 8.11 3.96
CA ALA A 185 15.22 8.46 4.71
C ALA A 185 15.63 9.05 6.07
N VAL A 186 15.13 10.24 6.40
CA VAL A 186 15.50 10.97 7.61
C VAL A 186 14.35 11.11 8.61
N SER A 187 13.10 11.13 8.13
CA SER A 187 11.92 11.21 8.97
C SER A 187 10.70 10.59 8.33
N TRP A 188 9.69 10.34 9.15
CA TRP A 188 8.37 9.93 8.71
C TRP A 188 7.27 10.54 9.58
N GLU A 189 6.09 10.74 9.00
CA GLU A 189 4.88 11.12 9.72
C GLU A 189 3.64 10.45 9.13
N ARG A 190 2.58 10.29 9.93
CA ARG A 190 1.30 9.75 9.44
C ARG A 190 0.52 10.81 8.66
N ILE A 191 -0.17 10.37 7.60
CA ILE A 191 -1.09 11.20 6.82
C ILE A 191 -2.48 10.51 6.73
N PRO A 192 -3.61 11.30 6.71
CA PRO A 192 -3.63 12.74 6.83
C PRO A 192 -3.10 13.22 8.18
N ARG A 193 -2.53 14.41 8.21
CA ARG A 193 -2.11 15.05 9.45
C ARG A 193 -3.35 15.31 10.31
N LYS A 194 -3.27 15.02 11.61
CA LYS A 194 -4.31 15.44 12.54
C LYS A 194 -4.25 16.96 12.67
N ILE A 195 -5.34 17.61 12.29
CA ILE A 195 -5.52 19.07 12.43
C ILE A 195 -5.99 19.38 13.84
#